data_04c050d61aeb23eca85b8828d3b214dd
#
_entry.id   04c050d61aeb23eca85b8828d3b214dd
#
_cell.length_a   1.000
_cell.length_b   1.000
_cell.length_c   1.000
_cell.angle_alpha   90.00
_cell.angle_beta   90.00
_cell.angle_gamma   90.00
#
_symmetry.space_group_name_H-M   'P 1'
#
loop_
_entity.id
_entity.type
_entity.pdbx_description
1 polymer ?
#
loop_
_entity_poly.entity_id
_entity_poly.type
_entity_poly.pdbx_seq_one_letter_code
_entity_poly.pdbx_strand_id
1 'polypeptide(L)'
;MRFGLFVPQGWRLDLVGIDPAQQWSVMRDVARHADAGPWESVWVYDHFHTVPRPTDEACHEAWTLIAALGATTERVRLGQMCTCMSYRNPAYLAKVAATCDIVSGGRVEMGIGGGWYEHEWRAYGYGFPPAGVRLGMLDEGVQIMRQAWTEGRATLHGKHYQVDGAIVRPLPLQEGGIPLWIAGGGEKVTLKIAAKYAQYTNFDGTVEGFTRKSELLSGHCRDVGTDFDAIVRSANYNVAIGSTEAEVEDRLQQLKARIAPFVGAERAQSQLGGFRGLPACGTPVQIVENLRKLEAAGMTYGIFYFPEAAYDRSGIELFEREVVPALS
;
A
#
# COMPACT_ATOMS: atom_id res chain seq x y z
N MET A 1 -3.73 17.39 4.69
CA MET A 1 -3.63 15.91 4.46
C MET A 1 -2.36 15.59 3.69
N ARG A 2 -1.77 14.39 3.87
CA ARG A 2 -0.60 13.89 3.10
C ARG A 2 -1.10 12.92 2.03
N PHE A 3 -0.42 12.85 0.87
CA PHE A 3 -0.90 12.14 -0.30
C PHE A 3 0.14 11.15 -0.82
N GLY A 4 -0.25 9.89 -0.98
CA GLY A 4 0.51 8.85 -1.65
C GLY A 4 -0.16 8.42 -2.95
N LEU A 5 0.63 8.05 -3.96
CA LEU A 5 0.15 7.59 -5.27
C LEU A 5 0.53 6.13 -5.49
N PHE A 6 -0.43 5.28 -5.89
CA PHE A 6 -0.09 3.95 -6.39
C PHE A 6 0.46 4.03 -7.82
N VAL A 7 1.58 3.38 -8.03
CA VAL A 7 2.15 3.16 -9.37
C VAL A 7 1.44 1.95 -9.99
N PRO A 8 1.02 1.99 -11.27
CA PRO A 8 0.48 0.83 -11.95
C PRO A 8 1.52 -0.29 -11.98
N GLN A 9 1.10 -1.54 -11.72
CA GLN A 9 2.02 -2.67 -11.51
C GLN A 9 1.57 -3.93 -12.26
N GLY A 10 0.36 -3.91 -12.82
CA GLY A 10 -0.29 -5.05 -13.44
C GLY A 10 -1.24 -5.81 -12.54
N TRP A 11 -1.06 -5.77 -11.22
CA TRP A 11 -1.91 -6.49 -10.27
C TRP A 11 -3.41 -6.28 -10.48
N ARG A 12 -3.84 -5.07 -10.81
CA ARG A 12 -5.24 -4.70 -11.05
C ARG A 12 -5.60 -4.63 -12.54
N LEU A 13 -4.87 -5.35 -13.39
CA LEU A 13 -5.01 -5.30 -14.85
C LEU A 13 -4.77 -3.88 -15.40
N ASP A 14 -3.91 -3.14 -14.76
CA ASP A 14 -3.60 -1.74 -15.06
C ASP A 14 -2.37 -1.55 -15.97
N LEU A 15 -1.87 -2.66 -16.54
CA LEU A 15 -0.85 -2.68 -17.60
C LEU A 15 -1.29 -3.47 -18.84
N VAL A 16 -2.55 -3.92 -18.91
CA VAL A 16 -3.05 -4.73 -20.04
C VAL A 16 -2.97 -3.94 -21.35
N GLY A 17 -2.55 -4.62 -22.42
CA GLY A 17 -2.38 -3.99 -23.74
C GLY A 17 -1.12 -3.13 -23.89
N ILE A 18 -0.29 -3.00 -22.85
CA ILE A 18 1.02 -2.33 -22.93
C ILE A 18 2.09 -3.39 -23.22
N ASP A 19 2.89 -3.15 -24.26
CA ASP A 19 4.03 -4.01 -24.60
C ASP A 19 4.92 -4.26 -23.37
N PRO A 20 5.23 -5.51 -23.01
CA PRO A 20 6.09 -5.81 -21.87
C PRO A 20 7.41 -5.04 -21.84
N ALA A 21 8.01 -4.76 -22.99
CA ALA A 21 9.23 -3.96 -23.11
C ALA A 21 9.02 -2.48 -22.69
N GLN A 22 7.79 -2.00 -22.68
CA GLN A 22 7.43 -0.62 -22.32
C GLN A 22 6.88 -0.49 -20.89
N GLN A 23 6.45 -1.59 -20.26
CA GLN A 23 5.79 -1.54 -18.95
C GLN A 23 6.66 -0.86 -17.88
N TRP A 24 7.97 -1.15 -17.85
CA TRP A 24 8.87 -0.48 -16.92
C TRP A 24 8.92 1.04 -17.13
N SER A 25 9.01 1.49 -18.36
CA SER A 25 9.04 2.95 -18.64
C SER A 25 7.76 3.63 -18.20
N VAL A 26 6.60 2.99 -18.39
CA VAL A 26 5.31 3.50 -17.93
C VAL A 26 5.25 3.62 -16.40
N MET A 27 5.64 2.57 -15.68
CA MET A 27 5.68 2.57 -14.21
C MET A 27 6.63 3.66 -13.66
N ARG A 28 7.84 3.73 -14.22
CA ARG A 28 8.84 4.75 -13.88
C ARG A 28 8.33 6.16 -14.14
N ASP A 29 7.68 6.40 -15.27
CA ASP A 29 7.23 7.74 -15.66
C ASP A 29 6.04 8.23 -14.80
N VAL A 30 5.18 7.32 -14.29
CA VAL A 30 4.18 7.66 -13.27
C VAL A 30 4.87 8.02 -11.94
N ALA A 31 5.87 7.26 -11.52
CA ALA A 31 6.60 7.56 -10.30
C ALA A 31 7.39 8.88 -10.39
N ARG A 32 7.99 9.20 -11.53
CA ARG A 32 8.66 10.48 -11.78
C ARG A 32 7.69 11.65 -11.83
N HIS A 33 6.49 11.45 -12.37
CA HIS A 33 5.43 12.45 -12.29
C HIS A 33 5.10 12.77 -10.82
N ALA A 34 4.92 11.74 -10.00
CA ALA A 34 4.72 11.93 -8.57
C ALA A 34 5.90 12.61 -7.87
N ASP A 35 7.12 12.26 -8.27
CA ASP A 35 8.37 12.83 -7.71
C ASP A 35 8.52 14.32 -8.01
N ALA A 36 8.03 14.77 -9.16
CA ALA A 36 7.98 16.18 -9.54
C ALA A 36 6.75 16.93 -9.00
N GLY A 37 5.69 16.21 -8.61
CA GLY A 37 4.40 16.73 -8.19
C GLY A 37 4.25 16.88 -6.67
N PRO A 38 3.01 17.04 -6.18
CA PRO A 38 2.73 17.27 -4.76
C PRO A 38 2.66 15.98 -3.91
N TRP A 39 2.90 14.81 -4.51
CA TRP A 39 2.83 13.53 -3.82
C TRP A 39 4.00 13.35 -2.87
N GLU A 40 3.73 12.84 -1.67
CA GLU A 40 4.76 12.54 -0.69
C GLU A 40 5.40 11.18 -0.93
N SER A 41 4.63 10.22 -1.44
CA SER A 41 5.10 8.86 -1.62
C SER A 41 4.50 8.18 -2.84
N VAL A 42 5.17 7.14 -3.31
CA VAL A 42 4.65 6.18 -4.29
C VAL A 42 4.58 4.78 -3.69
N TRP A 43 3.58 4.01 -4.12
CA TRP A 43 3.22 2.73 -3.53
C TRP A 43 3.02 1.67 -4.60
N VAL A 44 3.36 0.42 -4.26
CA VAL A 44 3.07 -0.78 -5.04
C VAL A 44 2.42 -1.85 -4.16
N TYR A 45 1.92 -2.92 -4.76
CA TYR A 45 1.28 -4.04 -4.06
C TYR A 45 2.22 -5.25 -4.05
N ASP A 46 2.26 -6.01 -2.95
CA ASP A 46 3.03 -7.26 -2.88
C ASP A 46 2.17 -8.45 -3.32
N HIS A 47 1.92 -8.53 -4.62
CA HIS A 47 1.13 -9.55 -5.26
C HIS A 47 1.86 -10.16 -6.47
N PHE A 48 1.50 -11.41 -6.80
CA PHE A 48 2.11 -12.19 -7.90
C PHE A 48 1.11 -12.47 -9.03
N HIS A 49 -0.19 -12.44 -8.73
CA HIS A 49 -1.27 -12.70 -9.66
C HIS A 49 -2.24 -11.54 -9.68
N THR A 50 -2.92 -11.38 -10.81
CA THR A 50 -3.91 -10.32 -11.00
C THR A 50 -5.18 -10.53 -10.18
N VAL A 51 -5.90 -9.44 -9.92
CA VAL A 51 -7.26 -9.44 -9.35
C VAL A 51 -8.22 -8.77 -10.35
N PRO A 52 -9.52 -9.10 -10.28
CA PRO A 52 -10.27 -9.90 -9.29
C PRO A 52 -10.18 -11.41 -9.47
N ARG A 53 -9.39 -11.87 -10.39
CA ARG A 53 -9.03 -13.30 -10.59
C ARG A 53 -7.63 -13.38 -11.18
N PRO A 54 -6.93 -14.52 -11.02
CA PRO A 54 -5.66 -14.77 -11.70
C PRO A 54 -5.87 -14.79 -13.22
N THR A 55 -4.95 -14.17 -13.93
CA THR A 55 -4.83 -14.18 -15.41
C THR A 55 -3.37 -14.34 -15.78
N ASP A 56 -3.09 -14.54 -17.08
CA ASP A 56 -1.73 -14.58 -17.61
C ASP A 56 -1.13 -13.17 -17.87
N GLU A 57 -1.85 -12.11 -17.45
CA GLU A 57 -1.38 -10.73 -17.57
C GLU A 57 -0.27 -10.43 -16.56
N ALA A 58 0.57 -9.47 -16.90
CA ALA A 58 1.71 -9.07 -16.09
C ALA A 58 1.30 -8.61 -14.68
N CYS A 59 2.06 -9.06 -13.69
CA CYS A 59 2.07 -8.53 -12.32
C CYS A 59 3.53 -8.51 -11.85
N HIS A 60 4.12 -7.31 -11.74
CA HIS A 60 5.54 -7.17 -11.44
C HIS A 60 5.83 -7.33 -9.95
N GLU A 61 6.99 -7.92 -9.61
CA GLU A 61 7.41 -8.17 -8.23
C GLU A 61 7.74 -6.85 -7.51
N ALA A 62 7.18 -6.69 -6.32
CA ALA A 62 7.13 -5.43 -5.61
C ALA A 62 8.48 -4.92 -5.11
N TRP A 63 9.32 -5.76 -4.47
CA TRP A 63 10.60 -5.31 -3.93
C TRP A 63 11.62 -4.99 -5.01
N THR A 64 11.57 -5.70 -6.13
CA THR A 64 12.35 -5.37 -7.34
C THR A 64 11.94 -4.00 -7.87
N LEU A 65 10.63 -3.71 -7.92
CA LEU A 65 10.14 -2.39 -8.32
C LEU A 65 10.57 -1.29 -7.34
N ILE A 66 10.47 -1.50 -6.02
CA ILE A 66 10.91 -0.52 -5.01
C ILE A 66 12.37 -0.15 -5.20
N ALA A 67 13.26 -1.13 -5.44
CA ALA A 67 14.67 -0.85 -5.70
C ALA A 67 14.87 -0.02 -6.98
N ALA A 68 14.19 -0.38 -8.07
CA ALA A 68 14.28 0.32 -9.35
C ALA A 68 13.68 1.75 -9.28
N LEU A 69 12.53 1.91 -8.63
CA LEU A 69 11.91 3.22 -8.41
C LEU A 69 12.78 4.10 -7.51
N GLY A 70 13.38 3.51 -6.46
CA GLY A 70 14.31 4.21 -5.57
C GLY A 70 15.53 4.78 -6.29
N ALA A 71 16.06 4.05 -7.29
CA ALA A 71 17.18 4.48 -8.10
C ALA A 71 16.81 5.53 -9.18
N THR A 72 15.51 5.75 -9.44
CA THR A 72 15.05 6.60 -10.55
C THR A 72 14.18 7.78 -10.12
N THR A 73 13.99 7.96 -8.80
CA THR A 73 13.31 9.10 -8.16
C THR A 73 14.24 9.72 -7.11
N GLU A 74 13.98 10.97 -6.70
CA GLU A 74 14.86 11.72 -5.79
C GLU A 74 14.17 12.12 -4.48
N ARG A 75 12.85 12.35 -4.49
CA ARG A 75 12.14 12.97 -3.38
C ARG A 75 11.07 12.06 -2.75
N VAL A 76 10.22 11.44 -3.55
CA VAL A 76 9.10 10.65 -3.03
C VAL A 76 9.58 9.46 -2.21
N ARG A 77 8.87 9.19 -1.13
CA ARG A 77 9.04 7.98 -0.33
C ARG A 77 8.46 6.77 -1.09
N LEU A 78 8.91 5.59 -0.76
CA LEU A 78 8.69 4.36 -1.54
C LEU A 78 8.16 3.27 -0.63
N GLY A 79 6.94 2.81 -0.85
CA GLY A 79 6.34 1.81 0.01
C GLY A 79 5.57 0.71 -0.72
N GLN A 80 5.25 -0.31 0.03
CA GLN A 80 4.29 -1.33 -0.39
C GLN A 80 3.05 -1.28 0.50
N MET A 81 1.88 -1.38 -0.09
CA MET A 81 0.64 -1.44 0.67
C MET A 81 -0.18 -2.67 0.26
N CYS A 82 0.17 -3.79 0.90
CA CYS A 82 1.28 -3.98 1.82
C CYS A 82 2.08 -5.26 1.52
N THR A 83 3.33 -5.27 1.93
CA THR A 83 4.16 -6.49 1.92
C THR A 83 3.45 -7.60 2.71
N CYS A 84 3.36 -8.79 2.13
CA CYS A 84 2.92 -9.97 2.85
C CYS A 84 4.10 -10.55 3.66
N MET A 85 3.99 -10.50 4.99
CA MET A 85 5.06 -10.97 5.86
C MET A 85 5.55 -12.37 5.53
N SER A 86 4.62 -13.26 5.21
CA SER A 86 4.92 -14.69 5.09
C SER A 86 5.50 -15.10 3.72
N TYR A 87 5.60 -14.21 2.75
CA TYR A 87 6.21 -14.52 1.45
C TYR A 87 7.75 -14.56 1.51
N ARG A 88 8.33 -14.00 2.59
CA ARG A 88 9.78 -13.95 2.75
C ARG A 88 10.17 -14.24 4.20
N ASN A 89 11.38 -14.81 4.41
CA ASN A 89 11.95 -14.87 5.74
C ASN A 89 12.16 -13.44 6.28
N PRO A 90 11.75 -13.11 7.51
CA PRO A 90 11.78 -11.74 8.04
C PRO A 90 13.19 -11.14 8.13
N ALA A 91 14.22 -11.93 8.43
CA ALA A 91 15.60 -11.45 8.47
C ALA A 91 16.12 -11.13 7.04
N TYR A 92 15.73 -11.98 6.06
CA TYR A 92 16.01 -11.69 4.64
C TYR A 92 15.26 -10.44 4.16
N LEU A 93 13.98 -10.31 4.49
CA LEU A 93 13.18 -9.16 4.15
C LEU A 93 13.76 -7.87 4.76
N ALA A 94 14.21 -7.91 6.02
CA ALA A 94 14.86 -6.78 6.66
C ALA A 94 16.12 -6.35 5.89
N LYS A 95 16.89 -7.30 5.36
CA LYS A 95 18.08 -7.03 4.54
C LYS A 95 17.73 -6.43 3.18
N VAL A 96 16.70 -6.94 2.51
CA VAL A 96 16.20 -6.38 1.24
C VAL A 96 15.76 -4.93 1.44
N ALA A 97 14.94 -4.67 2.45
CA ALA A 97 14.44 -3.34 2.74
C ALA A 97 15.57 -2.34 3.10
N ALA A 98 16.54 -2.76 3.91
CA ALA A 98 17.70 -1.92 4.23
C ALA A 98 18.55 -1.61 2.99
N THR A 99 18.69 -2.56 2.05
CA THR A 99 19.38 -2.32 0.78
C THR A 99 18.61 -1.32 -0.09
N CYS A 100 17.28 -1.48 -0.21
CA CYS A 100 16.43 -0.52 -0.93
C CYS A 100 16.49 0.87 -0.29
N ASP A 101 16.58 0.94 1.04
CA ASP A 101 16.71 2.21 1.77
C ASP A 101 18.03 2.93 1.42
N ILE A 102 19.16 2.20 1.35
CA ILE A 102 20.44 2.73 0.87
C ILE A 102 20.32 3.23 -0.60
N VAL A 103 19.75 2.41 -1.48
CA VAL A 103 19.60 2.76 -2.92
C VAL A 103 18.75 4.02 -3.09
N SER A 104 17.72 4.19 -2.28
CA SER A 104 16.82 5.34 -2.35
C SER A 104 17.27 6.56 -1.54
N GLY A 105 18.39 6.49 -0.80
CA GLY A 105 18.82 7.60 0.07
C GLY A 105 17.92 7.80 1.29
N GLY A 106 17.41 6.71 1.90
CA GLY A 106 16.62 6.78 3.14
C GLY A 106 15.14 7.07 2.94
N ARG A 107 14.53 6.60 1.82
CA ARG A 107 13.13 6.90 1.48
C ARG A 107 12.17 5.72 1.53
N VAL A 108 12.62 4.55 2.00
CA VAL A 108 11.73 3.36 2.07
C VAL A 108 10.75 3.47 3.23
N GLU A 109 9.51 3.02 2.98
CA GLU A 109 8.43 2.80 3.94
C GLU A 109 8.08 1.31 3.97
N MET A 110 8.03 0.71 5.15
CA MET A 110 7.66 -0.70 5.30
C MET A 110 6.17 -0.84 5.59
N GLY A 111 5.35 -0.85 4.55
CA GLY A 111 3.96 -1.28 4.69
C GLY A 111 3.89 -2.80 4.72
N ILE A 112 3.32 -3.39 5.77
CA ILE A 112 3.32 -4.82 5.98
C ILE A 112 2.03 -5.34 6.62
N GLY A 113 1.63 -6.56 6.26
CA GLY A 113 0.43 -7.20 6.76
C GLY A 113 0.50 -8.74 6.74
N GLY A 114 -0.56 -9.39 7.19
CA GLY A 114 -0.63 -10.83 7.32
C GLY A 114 -0.91 -11.60 6.01
N GLY A 115 -1.19 -10.91 4.91
CA GLY A 115 -1.59 -11.54 3.64
C GLY A 115 -3.01 -12.09 3.63
N TRP A 116 -3.64 -12.14 2.46
CA TRP A 116 -5.05 -12.54 2.32
C TRP A 116 -5.35 -13.32 1.04
N TYR A 117 -4.56 -13.17 -0.03
CA TYR A 117 -4.87 -13.75 -1.33
C TYR A 117 -4.46 -15.22 -1.40
N GLU A 118 -5.32 -16.11 -0.92
CA GLU A 118 -5.10 -17.55 -0.80
C GLU A 118 -4.57 -18.20 -2.09
N HIS A 119 -5.05 -17.74 -3.27
CA HIS A 119 -4.61 -18.29 -4.55
C HIS A 119 -3.10 -18.17 -4.75
N GLU A 120 -2.51 -17.02 -4.46
CA GLU A 120 -1.06 -16.80 -4.57
C GLU A 120 -0.28 -17.66 -3.59
N TRP A 121 -0.72 -17.72 -2.34
CA TRP A 121 -0.09 -18.55 -1.31
C TRP A 121 0.05 -20.00 -1.73
N ARG A 122 -1.04 -20.56 -2.26
CA ARG A 122 -1.06 -21.96 -2.70
C ARG A 122 -0.25 -22.17 -3.97
N ALA A 123 -0.38 -21.28 -4.95
CA ALA A 123 0.32 -21.39 -6.21
C ALA A 123 1.85 -21.33 -6.07
N TYR A 124 2.34 -20.53 -5.12
CA TYR A 124 3.78 -20.39 -4.84
C TYR A 124 4.29 -21.35 -3.75
N GLY A 125 3.48 -22.29 -3.30
CA GLY A 125 3.91 -23.33 -2.34
C GLY A 125 4.00 -22.90 -0.88
N TYR A 126 3.47 -21.72 -0.52
CA TYR A 126 3.45 -21.23 0.87
C TYR A 126 2.35 -21.89 1.73
N GLY A 127 1.46 -22.69 1.13
CA GLY A 127 0.23 -23.14 1.78
C GLY A 127 -0.74 -21.98 1.98
N PHE A 128 -1.62 -22.07 2.97
CA PHE A 128 -2.44 -20.95 3.45
C PHE A 128 -2.87 -21.20 4.89
N PRO A 129 -2.02 -20.88 5.87
CA PRO A 129 -2.33 -21.11 7.27
C PRO A 129 -3.50 -20.24 7.73
N PRO A 130 -4.21 -20.65 8.81
CA PRO A 130 -5.26 -19.84 9.39
C PRO A 130 -4.81 -18.41 9.74
N ALA A 131 -5.75 -17.45 9.72
CA ALA A 131 -5.45 -16.03 9.95
C ALA A 131 -4.67 -15.78 11.25
N GLY A 132 -5.00 -16.48 12.34
CA GLY A 132 -4.26 -16.35 13.61
C GLY A 132 -2.79 -16.74 13.51
N VAL A 133 -2.46 -17.74 12.68
CA VAL A 133 -1.07 -18.14 12.42
C VAL A 133 -0.37 -17.05 11.59
N ARG A 134 -0.98 -16.57 10.51
CA ARG A 134 -0.42 -15.51 9.67
C ARG A 134 -0.17 -14.21 10.45
N LEU A 135 -1.08 -13.88 11.38
CA LEU A 135 -0.91 -12.71 12.25
C LEU A 135 0.15 -12.93 13.33
N GLY A 136 0.32 -14.17 13.84
CA GLY A 136 1.47 -14.51 14.69
C GLY A 136 2.81 -14.39 13.95
N MET A 137 2.85 -14.82 12.67
CA MET A 137 4.01 -14.61 11.79
C MET A 137 4.29 -13.12 11.58
N LEU A 138 3.25 -12.29 11.44
CA LEU A 138 3.40 -10.84 11.35
C LEU A 138 4.03 -10.24 12.61
N ASP A 139 3.54 -10.60 13.80
CA ASP A 139 4.06 -10.09 15.09
C ASP A 139 5.53 -10.45 15.28
N GLU A 140 5.91 -11.73 15.08
CA GLU A 140 7.30 -12.18 15.19
C GLU A 140 8.20 -11.57 14.10
N GLY A 141 7.69 -11.49 12.85
CA GLY A 141 8.44 -10.92 11.74
C GLY A 141 8.77 -9.44 11.94
N VAL A 142 7.83 -8.66 12.46
CA VAL A 142 8.07 -7.24 12.81
C VAL A 142 9.13 -7.11 13.91
N GLN A 143 9.12 -7.96 14.93
CA GLN A 143 10.15 -7.96 15.98
C GLN A 143 11.55 -8.22 15.39
N ILE A 144 11.68 -9.23 14.54
CA ILE A 144 12.95 -9.57 13.86
C ILE A 144 13.45 -8.40 13.01
N MET A 145 12.57 -7.79 12.20
CA MET A 145 12.96 -6.68 11.33
C MET A 145 13.38 -5.45 12.13
N ARG A 146 12.64 -5.08 13.16
CA ARG A 146 13.01 -3.95 14.03
C ARG A 146 14.37 -4.17 14.68
N GLN A 147 14.59 -5.33 15.28
CA GLN A 147 15.89 -5.66 15.87
C GLN A 147 17.02 -5.60 14.81
N ALA A 148 16.79 -6.17 13.63
CA ALA A 148 17.75 -6.16 12.54
C ALA A 148 18.15 -4.73 12.11
N TRP A 149 17.20 -3.81 12.03
CA TRP A 149 17.46 -2.42 11.60
C TRP A 149 18.08 -1.54 12.67
N THR A 150 17.83 -1.81 13.95
CA THR A 150 18.40 -1.02 15.04
C THR A 150 19.75 -1.54 15.51
N GLU A 151 19.90 -2.86 15.58
CA GLU A 151 21.13 -3.51 16.14
C GLU A 151 22.07 -4.02 15.03
N GLY A 152 21.57 -4.17 13.79
CA GLY A 152 22.31 -4.79 12.68
C GLY A 152 22.44 -6.30 12.79
N ARG A 153 21.70 -6.91 13.73
CA ARG A 153 21.63 -8.33 13.97
C ARG A 153 20.26 -8.68 14.56
N ALA A 154 19.74 -9.86 14.24
CA ALA A 154 18.49 -10.33 14.81
C ALA A 154 18.63 -11.77 15.34
N THR A 155 18.03 -12.02 16.49
CA THR A 155 17.85 -13.35 17.08
C THR A 155 16.44 -13.43 17.65
N LEU A 156 15.67 -14.42 17.20
CA LEU A 156 14.35 -14.75 17.75
C LEU A 156 14.12 -16.26 17.65
N HIS A 157 13.86 -16.90 18.79
CA HIS A 157 13.40 -18.28 18.87
C HIS A 157 11.89 -18.28 19.12
N GLY A 158 11.13 -17.90 18.08
CA GLY A 158 9.69 -17.73 18.13
C GLY A 158 8.92 -19.01 17.85
N LYS A 159 7.62 -18.91 17.84
CA LYS A 159 6.71 -19.99 17.45
C LYS A 159 6.70 -20.24 15.94
N HIS A 160 6.88 -19.18 15.16
CA HIS A 160 6.73 -19.18 13.71
C HIS A 160 8.07 -19.03 12.99
N TYR A 161 9.01 -18.31 13.59
CA TYR A 161 10.34 -18.07 13.02
C TYR A 161 11.44 -18.45 13.99
N GLN A 162 12.49 -19.04 13.43
CA GLN A 162 13.74 -19.35 14.13
C GLN A 162 14.86 -18.59 13.42
N VAL A 163 15.35 -17.54 14.06
CA VAL A 163 16.46 -16.71 13.57
C VAL A 163 17.53 -16.64 14.64
N ASP A 164 18.76 -16.98 14.28
CA ASP A 164 19.89 -17.05 15.21
C ASP A 164 21.06 -16.21 14.70
N GLY A 165 21.21 -15.01 15.24
CA GLY A 165 22.31 -14.10 14.95
C GLY A 165 22.38 -13.60 13.51
N ALA A 166 21.25 -13.48 12.78
CA ALA A 166 21.23 -13.02 11.40
C ALA A 166 21.81 -11.60 11.29
N ILE A 167 22.92 -11.46 10.56
CA ILE A 167 23.58 -10.17 10.34
C ILE A 167 22.87 -9.40 9.22
N VAL A 168 22.33 -8.23 9.55
CA VAL A 168 21.66 -7.31 8.62
C VAL A 168 22.47 -6.02 8.53
N ARG A 169 23.46 -6.04 7.66
CA ARG A 169 24.30 -4.90 7.31
C ARG A 169 24.27 -4.69 5.78
N PRO A 170 24.26 -3.45 5.25
CA PRO A 170 24.25 -2.19 6.00
C PRO A 170 22.97 -1.99 6.83
N LEU A 171 23.00 -1.10 7.82
CA LEU A 171 21.78 -0.58 8.45
C LEU A 171 21.03 0.33 7.47
N PRO A 172 19.72 0.52 7.63
CA PRO A 172 19.00 1.60 6.95
C PRO A 172 19.66 2.95 7.22
N LEU A 173 19.51 3.89 6.30
CA LEU A 173 19.95 5.29 6.49
C LEU A 173 19.03 6.04 7.47
N GLN A 174 17.80 5.61 7.60
CA GLN A 174 16.80 6.23 8.48
C GLN A 174 17.12 5.93 9.94
N GLU A 175 17.21 6.98 10.75
CA GLU A 175 17.44 6.85 12.19
C GLU A 175 16.32 6.08 12.86
N GLY A 176 16.66 5.09 13.72
CA GLY A 176 15.69 4.21 14.37
C GLY A 176 15.13 3.09 13.49
N GLY A 177 15.53 3.01 12.20
CA GLY A 177 15.10 2.00 11.25
C GLY A 177 14.05 2.50 10.25
N ILE A 178 13.57 1.60 9.40
CA ILE A 178 12.57 1.91 8.38
C ILE A 178 11.19 2.10 9.04
N PRO A 179 10.45 3.18 8.74
CA PRO A 179 9.12 3.40 9.30
C PRO A 179 8.15 2.26 8.97
N LEU A 180 7.46 1.76 9.99
CA LEU A 180 6.53 0.65 9.90
C LEU A 180 5.10 1.12 9.73
N TRP A 181 4.45 0.63 8.67
CA TRP A 181 3.02 0.75 8.40
C TRP A 181 2.36 -0.60 8.60
N ILE A 182 1.64 -0.79 9.68
CA ILE A 182 0.86 -2.01 9.87
C ILE A 182 -0.46 -1.88 9.15
N ALA A 183 -0.64 -2.70 8.11
CA ALA A 183 -1.81 -2.67 7.25
C ALA A 183 -2.83 -3.76 7.61
N GLY A 184 -4.10 -3.38 7.56
CA GLY A 184 -5.23 -4.26 7.81
C GLY A 184 -6.05 -3.87 9.04
N GLY A 185 -7.37 -4.08 8.93
CA GLY A 185 -8.36 -3.66 9.91
C GLY A 185 -8.74 -4.72 10.94
N GLY A 186 -7.95 -5.76 11.13
CA GLY A 186 -8.23 -6.83 12.11
C GLY A 186 -8.23 -6.33 13.55
N GLU A 187 -9.42 -6.25 14.17
CA GLU A 187 -9.67 -5.50 15.40
C GLU A 187 -8.92 -6.03 16.64
N LYS A 188 -8.80 -7.36 16.75
CA LYS A 188 -8.25 -8.01 17.94
C LYS A 188 -6.72 -8.19 17.91
N VAL A 189 -6.15 -8.43 16.73
CA VAL A 189 -4.73 -8.80 16.61
C VAL A 189 -3.97 -7.78 15.79
N THR A 190 -4.43 -7.44 14.56
CA THR A 190 -3.69 -6.52 13.69
C THR A 190 -3.55 -5.13 14.33
N LEU A 191 -4.65 -4.56 14.86
CA LEU A 191 -4.59 -3.26 15.53
C LEU A 191 -3.77 -3.30 16.83
N LYS A 192 -3.69 -4.46 17.51
CA LYS A 192 -2.80 -4.61 18.68
C LYS A 192 -1.33 -4.67 18.27
N ILE A 193 -0.99 -5.30 17.13
CA ILE A 193 0.37 -5.27 16.54
C ILE A 193 0.71 -3.82 16.13
N ALA A 194 -0.24 -3.10 15.51
CA ALA A 194 -0.07 -1.71 15.17
C ALA A 194 0.22 -0.85 16.42
N ALA A 195 -0.58 -0.98 17.46
CA ALA A 195 -0.37 -0.28 18.73
C ALA A 195 1.01 -0.50 19.35
N LYS A 196 1.58 -1.71 19.21
CA LYS A 196 2.91 -2.05 19.75
C LYS A 196 4.08 -1.44 18.95
N TYR A 197 3.96 -1.38 17.61
CA TYR A 197 5.15 -1.24 16.76
C TYR A 197 5.05 -0.17 15.69
N ALA A 198 3.85 0.26 15.29
CA ALA A 198 3.65 1.07 14.10
C ALA A 198 3.91 2.56 14.33
N GLN A 199 4.56 3.23 13.37
CA GLN A 199 4.51 4.67 13.17
C GLN A 199 3.29 5.06 12.33
N TYR A 200 2.81 4.14 11.49
CA TYR A 200 1.69 4.35 10.58
C TYR A 200 0.75 3.14 10.57
N THR A 201 -0.53 3.38 10.37
CA THR A 201 -1.52 2.33 10.10
C THR A 201 -2.24 2.59 8.80
N ASN A 202 -2.75 1.52 8.17
CA ASN A 202 -3.62 1.62 7.02
C ASN A 202 -4.80 0.66 7.19
N PHE A 203 -6.03 1.20 7.22
CA PHE A 203 -7.24 0.40 7.43
C PHE A 203 -8.45 0.98 6.67
N ASP A 204 -9.67 0.75 7.14
CA ASP A 204 -10.92 1.11 6.48
C ASP A 204 -10.98 2.60 6.09
N GLY A 205 -11.34 2.89 4.84
CA GLY A 205 -11.42 4.23 4.27
C GLY A 205 -12.82 4.86 4.31
N THR A 206 -13.81 4.25 4.97
CA THR A 206 -15.12 4.89 5.23
C THR A 206 -15.05 5.70 6.52
N VAL A 207 -15.85 6.76 6.66
CA VAL A 207 -15.86 7.60 7.87
C VAL A 207 -16.21 6.76 9.10
N GLU A 208 -17.24 5.94 9.01
CA GLU A 208 -17.68 5.05 10.11
C GLU A 208 -16.60 4.02 10.47
N GLY A 209 -16.10 3.29 9.46
CA GLY A 209 -15.07 2.27 9.67
C GLY A 209 -13.76 2.86 10.19
N PHE A 210 -13.34 4.02 9.66
CA PHE A 210 -12.13 4.71 10.09
C PHE A 210 -12.23 5.16 11.56
N THR A 211 -13.35 5.78 11.96
CA THR A 211 -13.62 6.19 13.34
C THR A 211 -13.58 5.00 14.28
N ARG A 212 -14.33 3.94 13.96
CA ARG A 212 -14.35 2.70 14.76
C ARG A 212 -12.96 2.08 14.93
N LYS A 213 -12.18 1.98 13.84
CA LYS A 213 -10.82 1.40 13.89
C LYS A 213 -9.87 2.29 14.72
N SER A 214 -10.01 3.61 14.61
CA SER A 214 -9.24 4.56 15.42
C SER A 214 -9.52 4.43 16.91
N GLU A 215 -10.79 4.28 17.31
CA GLU A 215 -11.18 4.07 18.71
C GLU A 215 -10.60 2.76 19.27
N LEU A 216 -10.69 1.66 18.49
CA LEU A 216 -10.12 0.37 18.88
C LEU A 216 -8.59 0.43 19.00
N LEU A 217 -7.92 1.09 18.04
CA LEU A 217 -6.47 1.31 18.09
C LEU A 217 -6.08 2.11 19.35
N SER A 218 -6.82 3.18 19.68
CA SER A 218 -6.61 3.96 20.88
C SER A 218 -6.74 3.10 22.15
N GLY A 219 -7.72 2.19 22.18
CA GLY A 219 -7.86 1.20 23.26
C GLY A 219 -6.62 0.31 23.39
N HIS A 220 -6.17 -0.26 22.28
CA HIS A 220 -4.95 -1.10 22.25
C HIS A 220 -3.69 -0.33 22.64
N CYS A 221 -3.55 0.95 22.25
CA CYS A 221 -2.42 1.78 22.69
C CYS A 221 -2.39 1.96 24.21
N ARG A 222 -3.56 2.22 24.83
CA ARG A 222 -3.66 2.28 26.30
C ARG A 222 -3.26 0.96 26.95
N ASP A 223 -3.71 -0.18 26.39
CA ASP A 223 -3.42 -1.50 26.95
C ASP A 223 -1.92 -1.87 26.88
N VAL A 224 -1.20 -1.38 25.87
CA VAL A 224 0.23 -1.68 25.69
C VAL A 224 1.16 -0.53 26.15
N GLY A 225 0.60 0.61 26.58
CA GLY A 225 1.36 1.75 27.08
C GLY A 225 2.07 2.58 26.01
N THR A 226 1.48 2.68 24.82
CA THR A 226 2.00 3.49 23.69
C THR A 226 1.12 4.72 23.45
N ASP A 227 1.68 5.69 22.71
CA ASP A 227 0.99 6.92 22.34
C ASP A 227 0.19 6.73 21.05
N PHE A 228 -1.13 6.84 21.14
CA PHE A 228 -2.03 6.77 19.98
C PHE A 228 -1.83 7.94 19.00
N ASP A 229 -1.53 9.14 19.50
CA ASP A 229 -1.41 10.34 18.68
C ASP A 229 -0.09 10.37 17.89
N ALA A 230 0.90 9.56 18.31
CA ALA A 230 2.13 9.33 17.55
C ALA A 230 1.92 8.44 16.32
N ILE A 231 0.79 7.75 16.19
CA ILE A 231 0.50 6.86 15.07
C ILE A 231 -0.28 7.60 13.99
N VAL A 232 0.35 7.80 12.83
CA VAL A 232 -0.32 8.35 11.64
C VAL A 232 -1.32 7.32 11.09
N ARG A 233 -2.56 7.75 10.90
CA ARG A 233 -3.64 6.89 10.42
C ARG A 233 -3.97 7.20 8.97
N SER A 234 -4.00 6.16 8.14
CA SER A 234 -4.18 6.26 6.71
C SER A 234 -5.22 5.29 6.16
N ALA A 235 -5.67 5.55 4.94
CA ALA A 235 -6.50 4.64 4.16
C ALA A 235 -6.15 4.69 2.67
N ASN A 236 -6.56 3.65 1.93
CA ASN A 236 -6.38 3.56 0.48
C ASN A 236 -7.69 3.88 -0.25
N TYR A 237 -7.56 4.57 -1.37
CA TYR A 237 -8.70 4.98 -2.19
C TYR A 237 -8.53 4.60 -3.65
N ASN A 238 -9.56 3.99 -4.23
CA ASN A 238 -9.72 3.89 -5.66
C ASN A 238 -10.30 5.21 -6.17
N VAL A 239 -9.64 5.84 -7.13
CA VAL A 239 -10.03 7.14 -7.67
C VAL A 239 -10.72 6.98 -9.01
N ALA A 240 -11.86 7.65 -9.16
CA ALA A 240 -12.45 7.96 -10.44
C ALA A 240 -12.88 9.43 -10.38
N ILE A 241 -12.11 10.32 -11.01
CA ILE A 241 -12.29 11.76 -10.93
C ILE A 241 -12.59 12.35 -12.32
N GLY A 242 -13.52 13.28 -12.40
CA GLY A 242 -13.82 14.04 -13.61
C GLY A 242 -14.30 15.45 -13.25
N SER A 243 -14.19 16.40 -14.16
CA SER A 243 -14.73 17.76 -13.96
C SER A 243 -16.25 17.75 -13.87
N THR A 244 -16.89 16.71 -14.42
CA THR A 244 -18.33 16.45 -14.38
C THR A 244 -18.61 15.01 -14.00
N GLU A 245 -19.84 14.72 -13.52
CA GLU A 245 -20.28 13.35 -13.25
C GLU A 245 -20.26 12.46 -14.50
N ALA A 246 -20.52 13.03 -15.67
CA ALA A 246 -20.43 12.33 -16.95
C ALA A 246 -18.99 11.84 -17.23
N GLU A 247 -17.99 12.69 -17.01
CA GLU A 247 -16.57 12.29 -17.16
C GLU A 247 -16.17 11.20 -16.15
N VAL A 248 -16.68 11.27 -14.92
CA VAL A 248 -16.46 10.20 -13.92
C VAL A 248 -17.02 8.87 -14.42
N GLU A 249 -18.26 8.89 -14.93
CA GLU A 249 -18.88 7.69 -15.47
C GLU A 249 -18.15 7.15 -16.70
N ASP A 250 -17.71 8.03 -17.61
CA ASP A 250 -16.92 7.64 -18.78
C ASP A 250 -15.60 6.92 -18.38
N ARG A 251 -14.88 7.42 -17.38
CA ARG A 251 -13.68 6.75 -16.86
C ARG A 251 -14.00 5.37 -16.28
N LEU A 252 -15.09 5.24 -15.54
CA LEU A 252 -15.54 3.95 -15.02
C LEU A 252 -15.89 2.97 -16.15
N GLN A 253 -16.56 3.43 -17.21
CA GLN A 253 -16.89 2.60 -18.36
C GLN A 253 -15.62 2.22 -19.16
N GLN A 254 -14.63 3.09 -19.29
CA GLN A 254 -13.32 2.77 -19.88
C GLN A 254 -12.59 1.69 -19.05
N LEU A 255 -12.56 1.80 -17.72
CA LEU A 255 -12.03 0.77 -16.85
C LEU A 255 -12.73 -0.58 -17.08
N LYS A 256 -14.07 -0.59 -17.08
CA LYS A 256 -14.87 -1.79 -17.34
C LYS A 256 -14.51 -2.40 -18.70
N ALA A 257 -14.49 -1.60 -19.76
CA ALA A 257 -14.17 -2.06 -21.12
C ALA A 257 -12.76 -2.68 -21.18
N ARG A 258 -11.78 -2.08 -20.51
CA ARG A 258 -10.40 -2.56 -20.46
C ARG A 258 -10.27 -3.92 -19.79
N ILE A 259 -10.93 -4.13 -18.64
CA ILE A 259 -10.78 -5.36 -17.87
C ILE A 259 -11.75 -6.49 -18.26
N ALA A 260 -12.88 -6.19 -18.91
CA ALA A 260 -13.91 -7.16 -19.26
C ALA A 260 -13.38 -8.35 -20.10
N PRO A 261 -12.46 -8.19 -21.07
CA PRO A 261 -11.91 -9.33 -21.82
C PRO A 261 -11.21 -10.36 -20.93
N PHE A 262 -10.64 -9.95 -19.80
CA PHE A 262 -9.86 -10.81 -18.91
C PHE A 262 -10.67 -11.43 -17.78
N VAL A 263 -11.69 -10.73 -17.29
CA VAL A 263 -12.44 -11.16 -16.10
C VAL A 263 -13.92 -11.50 -16.38
N GLY A 264 -14.41 -11.19 -17.58
CA GLY A 264 -15.82 -11.31 -17.97
C GLY A 264 -16.64 -10.07 -17.61
N ALA A 265 -17.72 -9.83 -18.37
CA ALA A 265 -18.52 -8.59 -18.29
C ALA A 265 -19.16 -8.36 -16.91
N GLU A 266 -19.68 -9.42 -16.28
CA GLU A 266 -20.31 -9.35 -14.96
C GLU A 266 -19.31 -8.94 -13.87
N ARG A 267 -18.13 -9.58 -13.84
CA ARG A 267 -17.07 -9.23 -12.90
C ARG A 267 -16.52 -7.83 -13.13
N ALA A 268 -16.32 -7.44 -14.38
CA ALA A 268 -15.90 -6.09 -14.71
C ALA A 268 -16.94 -5.06 -14.20
N GLN A 269 -18.23 -5.33 -14.37
CA GLN A 269 -19.28 -4.48 -13.81
C GLN A 269 -19.23 -4.41 -12.28
N SER A 270 -19.03 -5.56 -11.61
CA SER A 270 -18.90 -5.63 -10.15
C SER A 270 -17.72 -4.82 -9.61
N GLN A 271 -16.61 -4.74 -10.37
CA GLN A 271 -15.44 -3.95 -9.97
C GLN A 271 -15.73 -2.44 -9.86
N LEU A 272 -16.72 -1.94 -10.61
CA LEU A 272 -17.12 -0.53 -10.51
C LEU A 272 -17.73 -0.19 -9.14
N GLY A 273 -18.28 -1.19 -8.43
CA GLY A 273 -18.73 -1.04 -7.04
C GLY A 273 -17.60 -0.70 -6.06
N GLY A 274 -16.36 -1.02 -6.40
CA GLY A 274 -15.16 -0.61 -5.64
C GLY A 274 -14.75 0.85 -5.82
N PHE A 275 -15.51 1.62 -6.59
CA PHE A 275 -15.34 3.05 -6.83
C PHE A 275 -16.57 3.85 -6.46
N ARG A 276 -17.74 3.48 -7.01
CA ARG A 276 -18.99 4.23 -6.81
C ARG A 276 -19.38 4.32 -5.35
N GLY A 277 -19.72 5.53 -4.91
CA GLY A 277 -20.10 5.81 -3.52
C GLY A 277 -18.92 5.83 -2.52
N LEU A 278 -17.69 5.62 -2.99
CA LEU A 278 -16.50 5.72 -2.16
C LEU A 278 -15.93 7.16 -2.17
N PRO A 279 -15.18 7.56 -1.13
CA PRO A 279 -14.76 8.94 -0.90
C PRO A 279 -14.00 9.60 -2.06
N ALA A 280 -13.25 8.84 -2.86
CA ALA A 280 -12.44 9.37 -3.96
C ALA A 280 -13.06 9.13 -5.35
N CYS A 281 -14.38 8.93 -5.44
CA CYS A 281 -15.12 8.82 -6.70
C CYS A 281 -16.09 9.99 -6.84
N GLY A 282 -15.90 10.83 -7.85
CA GLY A 282 -16.76 11.99 -8.09
C GLY A 282 -16.03 13.18 -8.72
N THR A 283 -16.67 14.35 -8.70
CA THR A 283 -16.02 15.61 -9.05
C THR A 283 -15.03 16.04 -7.96
N PRO A 284 -14.08 16.95 -8.27
CA PRO A 284 -13.15 17.45 -7.26
C PRO A 284 -13.82 17.96 -5.99
N VAL A 285 -14.94 18.68 -6.13
CA VAL A 285 -15.71 19.21 -5.00
C VAL A 285 -16.24 18.10 -4.11
N GLN A 286 -16.83 17.07 -4.70
CA GLN A 286 -17.36 15.90 -3.96
C GLN A 286 -16.25 15.14 -3.24
N ILE A 287 -15.11 14.94 -3.90
CA ILE A 287 -13.94 14.26 -3.32
C ILE A 287 -13.39 15.04 -2.13
N VAL A 288 -13.21 16.37 -2.28
CA VAL A 288 -12.74 17.25 -1.19
C VAL A 288 -13.69 17.20 0.01
N GLU A 289 -14.99 17.28 -0.21
CA GLU A 289 -15.98 17.18 0.88
C GLU A 289 -15.91 15.84 1.62
N ASN A 290 -15.74 14.73 0.89
CA ASN A 290 -15.64 13.41 1.49
C ASN A 290 -14.33 13.23 2.27
N LEU A 291 -13.20 13.67 1.70
CA LEU A 291 -11.90 13.58 2.36
C LEU A 291 -11.83 14.47 3.60
N ARG A 292 -12.47 15.64 3.62
CA ARG A 292 -12.59 16.49 4.82
C ARG A 292 -13.33 15.78 5.97
N LYS A 293 -14.37 14.99 5.65
CA LYS A 293 -15.05 14.19 6.68
C LYS A 293 -14.11 13.16 7.31
N LEU A 294 -13.22 12.59 6.51
CA LEU A 294 -12.19 11.65 6.98
C LEU A 294 -11.07 12.35 7.76
N GLU A 295 -10.66 13.55 7.35
CA GLU A 295 -9.74 14.38 8.16
C GLU A 295 -10.35 14.68 9.53
N ALA A 296 -11.61 15.07 9.59
CA ALA A 296 -12.32 15.29 10.85
C ALA A 296 -12.40 14.02 11.72
N ALA A 297 -12.41 12.83 11.11
CA ALA A 297 -12.29 11.54 11.80
C ALA A 297 -10.84 11.18 12.19
N GLY A 298 -9.86 12.05 11.87
CA GLY A 298 -8.46 11.91 12.23
C GLY A 298 -7.57 11.21 11.18
N MET A 299 -8.03 11.06 9.95
CA MET A 299 -7.19 10.61 8.85
C MET A 299 -6.25 11.74 8.41
N THR A 300 -4.95 11.48 8.39
CA THR A 300 -3.96 12.49 7.98
C THR A 300 -3.17 12.09 6.74
N TYR A 301 -3.38 10.86 6.24
CA TYR A 301 -2.69 10.33 5.07
C TYR A 301 -3.64 9.50 4.18
N GLY A 302 -3.75 9.84 2.90
CA GLY A 302 -4.47 9.06 1.91
C GLY A 302 -3.54 8.49 0.85
N ILE A 303 -3.74 7.24 0.42
CA ILE A 303 -3.00 6.63 -0.69
C ILE A 303 -3.99 6.35 -1.83
N PHE A 304 -3.73 6.91 -3.01
CA PHE A 304 -4.69 7.00 -4.10
C PHE A 304 -4.27 6.16 -5.29
N TYR A 305 -5.19 5.34 -5.79
CA TYR A 305 -5.01 4.48 -6.96
C TYR A 305 -5.87 4.99 -8.11
N PHE A 306 -5.23 5.37 -9.21
CA PHE A 306 -5.86 5.77 -10.46
C PHE A 306 -5.75 4.61 -11.46
N PRO A 307 -6.83 3.93 -11.81
CA PRO A 307 -6.76 2.74 -12.67
C PRO A 307 -6.31 3.04 -14.10
N GLU A 308 -6.40 4.29 -14.52
CA GLU A 308 -5.98 4.76 -15.84
C GLU A 308 -4.53 5.27 -15.90
N ALA A 309 -3.82 5.37 -14.78
CA ALA A 309 -2.52 6.05 -14.68
C ALA A 309 -1.46 5.63 -15.70
N ALA A 310 -1.51 4.36 -16.15
CA ALA A 310 -0.60 3.83 -17.16
C ALA A 310 -0.93 4.30 -18.59
N TYR A 311 -2.12 4.81 -18.85
CA TYR A 311 -2.66 5.15 -20.16
C TYR A 311 -2.97 6.64 -20.30
N ASP A 312 -3.52 7.22 -19.24
CA ASP A 312 -3.95 8.63 -19.18
C ASP A 312 -3.72 9.17 -17.76
N ARG A 313 -2.98 10.25 -17.64
CA ARG A 313 -2.70 10.90 -16.35
C ARG A 313 -3.59 12.11 -16.05
N SER A 314 -4.54 12.42 -16.92
CA SER A 314 -5.42 13.58 -16.74
C SER A 314 -6.22 13.53 -15.44
N GLY A 315 -6.56 12.32 -14.95
CA GLY A 315 -7.18 12.13 -13.62
C GLY A 315 -6.24 12.50 -12.48
N ILE A 316 -4.96 12.11 -12.55
CA ILE A 316 -3.93 12.51 -11.58
C ILE A 316 -3.76 14.03 -11.61
N GLU A 317 -3.58 14.62 -12.78
CA GLU A 317 -3.39 16.07 -12.96
C GLU A 317 -4.59 16.89 -12.46
N LEU A 318 -5.82 16.40 -12.67
CA LEU A 318 -7.03 17.02 -12.12
C LEU A 318 -7.05 16.95 -10.59
N PHE A 319 -6.68 15.82 -10.01
CA PHE A 319 -6.61 15.64 -8.57
C PHE A 319 -5.53 16.56 -7.95
N GLU A 320 -4.35 16.63 -8.55
CA GLU A 320 -3.25 17.51 -8.13
C GLU A 320 -3.65 18.99 -8.16
N ARG A 321 -4.38 19.40 -9.18
CA ARG A 321 -4.77 20.80 -9.37
C ARG A 321 -5.91 21.25 -8.47
N GLU A 322 -6.92 20.38 -8.24
CA GLU A 322 -8.17 20.77 -7.61
C GLU A 322 -8.35 20.17 -6.19
N VAL A 323 -7.83 18.98 -5.92
CA VAL A 323 -8.08 18.29 -4.65
C VAL A 323 -6.93 18.53 -3.67
N VAL A 324 -5.69 18.35 -4.11
CA VAL A 324 -4.51 18.50 -3.21
C VAL A 324 -4.47 19.88 -2.55
N PRO A 325 -4.58 21.02 -3.28
CA PRO A 325 -4.49 22.35 -2.65
C PRO A 325 -5.63 22.63 -1.66
N ALA A 326 -6.80 22.01 -1.86
CA ALA A 326 -7.94 22.19 -0.98
C ALA A 326 -7.82 21.45 0.37
N LEU A 327 -6.87 20.49 0.48
CA LEU A 327 -6.67 19.62 1.65
C LEU A 327 -5.23 19.72 2.23
N SER A 328 -4.40 20.58 1.66
CA SER A 328 -3.02 20.85 2.13
C SER A 328 -2.95 21.84 3.27
#